data_67269cfa1d59a26fbb281bfce257c412
#
_entry.id   67269cfa1d59a26fbb281bfce257c412
#
_cell.length_a   1.000
_cell.length_b   1.000
_cell.length_c   1.000
_cell.angle_alpha   90.00
_cell.angle_beta   90.00
_cell.angle_gamma   90.00
#
_symmetry.space_group_name_H-M   'P 1'
#
loop_
_entity.id
_entity.type
_entity.pdbx_description
1 polymer ?
#
loop_
_entity_poly.entity_id
_entity_poly.type
_entity_poly.pdbx_seq_one_letter_code
_entity_poly.pdbx_strand_id
1 'polypeptide(L)'
;MPVRLLVLALSAACLASACATPDADPAAAVLVGEADVARVQARAFVATQAIDAEIARVEAEAALADSVRQQAYAPVLERLRQDRRRLQARVDSLAPLPQARFDETTAAIAQQVARLRAAVGRARFDAATDAATLQAATAARLGRFDVRIAAARTAAAADTTGRRGALLDSLAADRGRLDARLAAFADTTAPAFARLRQTAVRDAAALDERLARIAPAE
;
A
#
# COMPACT_ATOMS: atom_id res chain seq x y z
N MET A 1 -47.46 -27.10 78.41
CA MET A 1 -48.60 -26.86 77.55
C MET A 1 -48.08 -26.20 76.25
N PRO A 2 -48.27 -26.81 75.08
CA PRO A 2 -47.59 -26.38 73.89
C PRO A 2 -48.46 -25.46 73.06
N VAL A 3 -47.89 -24.39 72.57
CA VAL A 3 -48.51 -23.53 71.53
C VAL A 3 -47.89 -23.91 70.18
N ARG A 4 -48.78 -24.43 69.32
CA ARG A 4 -48.46 -24.73 67.92
C ARG A 4 -48.42 -23.43 67.13
N LEU A 5 -47.33 -23.10 66.50
CA LEU A 5 -47.20 -22.05 65.53
C LEU A 5 -47.09 -22.69 64.15
N LEU A 6 -48.09 -22.43 63.32
CA LEU A 6 -48.25 -22.86 61.97
C LEU A 6 -47.41 -21.88 61.08
N VAL A 7 -46.32 -22.37 60.48
CA VAL A 7 -45.53 -21.57 59.51
C VAL A 7 -46.00 -21.91 58.12
N LEU A 8 -46.66 -20.95 57.49
CA LEU A 8 -47.04 -20.96 56.10
C LEU A 8 -45.78 -20.77 55.22
N ALA A 9 -45.41 -21.80 54.49
CA ALA A 9 -44.36 -21.71 53.47
C ALA A 9 -44.94 -21.05 52.22
N LEU A 10 -44.55 -19.81 51.95
CA LEU A 10 -44.80 -19.12 50.68
C LEU A 10 -43.71 -19.51 49.71
N SER A 11 -44.04 -20.41 48.77
CA SER A 11 -43.17 -20.76 47.65
C SER A 11 -43.18 -19.62 46.62
N ALA A 12 -42.16 -18.79 46.65
CA ALA A 12 -41.89 -17.82 45.57
C ALA A 12 -41.29 -18.56 44.39
N ALA A 13 -42.06 -18.83 43.35
CA ALA A 13 -41.60 -19.27 42.08
C ALA A 13 -40.92 -18.07 41.37
N CYS A 14 -39.59 -18.00 41.41
CA CYS A 14 -38.82 -17.12 40.56
C CYS A 14 -38.94 -17.64 39.10
N LEU A 15 -39.82 -17.04 38.34
CA LEU A 15 -39.78 -17.09 36.87
C LEU A 15 -38.53 -16.39 36.42
N ALA A 16 -37.45 -17.13 36.20
CA ALA A 16 -36.29 -16.67 35.45
C ALA A 16 -36.76 -16.48 34.00
N SER A 17 -37.20 -15.27 33.67
CA SER A 17 -37.27 -14.84 32.27
C SER A 17 -35.86 -14.79 31.75
N ALA A 18 -35.44 -15.87 31.10
CA ALA A 18 -34.27 -15.85 30.21
C ALA A 18 -34.61 -14.84 29.10
N CYS A 19 -34.10 -13.62 29.22
CA CYS A 19 -33.94 -12.74 28.08
C CYS A 19 -33.01 -13.45 27.10
N ALA A 20 -33.58 -14.27 26.20
CA ALA A 20 -32.88 -14.67 24.99
C ALA A 20 -32.58 -13.35 24.28
N THR A 21 -31.31 -12.93 24.28
CA THR A 21 -30.80 -11.96 23.34
C THR A 21 -31.16 -12.53 21.96
N PRO A 22 -31.93 -11.80 21.13
CA PRO A 22 -32.14 -12.26 19.78
C PRO A 22 -30.75 -12.46 19.17
N ASP A 23 -30.45 -13.70 18.80
CA ASP A 23 -29.30 -14.00 17.97
C ASP A 23 -29.38 -13.02 16.80
N ALA A 24 -28.46 -12.06 16.76
CA ALA A 24 -28.39 -11.10 15.66
C ALA A 24 -28.19 -11.95 14.41
N ASP A 25 -29.23 -12.05 13.62
CA ASP A 25 -29.24 -12.81 12.38
C ASP A 25 -28.04 -12.31 11.53
N PRO A 26 -27.03 -13.14 11.27
CA PRO A 26 -25.89 -12.71 10.46
C PRO A 26 -26.31 -12.29 9.04
N ALA A 27 -27.53 -12.61 8.62
CA ALA A 27 -28.11 -12.16 7.37
C ALA A 27 -28.56 -10.68 7.39
N ALA A 28 -28.62 -10.02 8.56
CA ALA A 28 -28.99 -8.60 8.70
C ALA A 28 -27.80 -7.64 8.64
N ALA A 29 -26.61 -8.12 8.25
CA ALA A 29 -25.46 -7.24 8.06
C ALA A 29 -25.78 -6.25 6.93
N VAL A 30 -25.79 -4.95 7.24
CA VAL A 30 -25.97 -3.88 6.26
C VAL A 30 -24.86 -3.98 5.22
N LEU A 31 -25.24 -4.24 3.97
CA LEU A 31 -24.30 -4.28 2.85
C LEU A 31 -23.90 -2.85 2.47
N VAL A 32 -22.65 -2.69 2.04
CA VAL A 32 -22.16 -1.44 1.46
C VAL A 32 -22.93 -1.14 0.17
N GLY A 33 -23.26 0.12 -0.05
CA GLY A 33 -24.00 0.55 -1.23
C GLY A 33 -23.22 0.39 -2.53
N GLU A 34 -23.93 0.18 -3.65
CA GLU A 34 -23.32 0.07 -4.98
C GLU A 34 -22.49 1.30 -5.35
N ALA A 35 -22.87 2.50 -4.88
CA ALA A 35 -22.11 3.74 -5.09
C ALA A 35 -20.72 3.71 -4.46
N ASP A 36 -20.54 3.06 -3.33
CA ASP A 36 -19.25 2.92 -2.66
C ASP A 36 -18.38 1.90 -3.40
N VAL A 37 -18.98 0.80 -3.86
CA VAL A 37 -18.30 -0.18 -4.72
C VAL A 37 -17.81 0.49 -6.00
N ALA A 38 -18.66 1.24 -6.71
CA ALA A 38 -18.31 1.95 -7.93
C ALA A 38 -17.19 2.98 -7.71
N ARG A 39 -17.18 3.65 -6.56
CA ARG A 39 -16.13 4.62 -6.19
C ARG A 39 -14.78 3.93 -6.01
N VAL A 40 -14.73 2.77 -5.34
CA VAL A 40 -13.49 1.99 -5.16
C VAL A 40 -13.02 1.45 -6.50
N GLN A 41 -13.92 0.91 -7.33
CA GLN A 41 -13.58 0.44 -8.68
C GLN A 41 -13.01 1.56 -9.54
N ALA A 42 -13.61 2.76 -9.54
CA ALA A 42 -13.11 3.91 -10.30
C ALA A 42 -11.70 4.34 -9.85
N ARG A 43 -11.45 4.40 -8.53
CA ARG A 43 -10.10 4.72 -7.99
C ARG A 43 -9.08 3.65 -8.38
N ALA A 44 -9.44 2.38 -8.26
CA ALA A 44 -8.57 1.27 -8.65
C ALA A 44 -8.28 1.28 -10.15
N PHE A 45 -9.28 1.60 -11.00
CA PHE A 45 -9.11 1.74 -12.43
C PHE A 45 -8.07 2.82 -12.78
N VAL A 46 -8.18 4.02 -12.21
CA VAL A 46 -7.20 5.10 -12.43
C VAL A 46 -5.79 4.65 -12.00
N ALA A 47 -5.69 3.99 -10.84
CA ALA A 47 -4.41 3.46 -10.35
C ALA A 47 -3.82 2.40 -11.30
N THR A 48 -4.66 1.54 -11.87
CA THR A 48 -4.27 0.48 -12.80
C THR A 48 -3.78 1.06 -14.13
N GLN A 49 -4.47 2.07 -14.67
CA GLN A 49 -4.04 2.78 -15.90
C GLN A 49 -2.66 3.42 -15.73
N ALA A 50 -2.41 4.06 -14.58
CA ALA A 50 -1.09 4.61 -14.27
C ALA A 50 0.00 3.53 -14.21
N ILE A 51 -0.31 2.36 -13.64
CA ILE A 51 0.61 1.20 -13.59
C ILE A 51 0.87 0.66 -14.99
N ASP A 52 -0.15 0.53 -15.84
CA ASP A 52 -0.02 0.06 -17.23
C ASP A 52 0.91 0.99 -18.03
N ALA A 53 0.77 2.30 -17.88
CA ALA A 53 1.66 3.26 -18.53
C ALA A 53 3.12 3.13 -18.04
N GLU A 54 3.34 2.85 -16.75
CA GLU A 54 4.68 2.62 -16.21
C GLU A 54 5.26 1.27 -16.68
N ILE A 55 4.47 0.19 -16.76
CA ILE A 55 4.89 -1.10 -17.31
C ILE A 55 5.32 -0.94 -18.77
N ALA A 56 4.52 -0.22 -19.58
CA ALA A 56 4.85 0.05 -20.98
C ALA A 56 6.18 0.81 -21.14
N ARG A 57 6.49 1.73 -20.21
CA ARG A 57 7.80 2.40 -20.18
C ARG A 57 8.93 1.43 -19.88
N VAL A 58 8.78 0.54 -18.89
CA VAL A 58 9.79 -0.51 -18.59
C VAL A 58 10.00 -1.42 -19.80
N GLU A 59 8.94 -1.77 -20.50
CA GLU A 59 9.00 -2.56 -21.74
C GLU A 59 9.79 -1.84 -22.84
N ALA A 60 9.53 -0.55 -23.04
CA ALA A 60 10.26 0.26 -24.02
C ALA A 60 11.75 0.40 -23.63
N GLU A 61 12.05 0.67 -22.36
CA GLU A 61 13.41 0.76 -21.82
C GLU A 61 14.16 -0.60 -21.96
N ALA A 62 13.47 -1.73 -21.69
CA ALA A 62 14.03 -3.05 -21.85
C ALA A 62 14.28 -3.42 -23.33
N ALA A 63 13.41 -2.99 -24.25
CA ALA A 63 13.57 -3.24 -25.67
C ALA A 63 14.81 -2.55 -26.29
N LEU A 64 15.27 -1.47 -25.67
CA LEU A 64 16.51 -0.76 -26.06
C LEU A 64 17.77 -1.38 -25.45
N ALA A 65 17.64 -2.33 -24.54
CA ALA A 65 18.77 -3.00 -23.89
C ALA A 65 19.40 -4.06 -24.81
N ASP A 66 20.61 -4.50 -24.47
CA ASP A 66 21.25 -5.63 -25.15
C ASP A 66 20.48 -6.95 -24.90
N SER A 67 20.74 -7.97 -25.72
CA SER A 67 20.02 -9.24 -25.71
C SER A 67 20.07 -9.98 -24.35
N VAL A 68 21.17 -9.84 -23.60
CA VAL A 68 21.34 -10.49 -22.28
C VAL A 68 20.39 -9.80 -21.27
N ARG A 69 20.32 -8.48 -21.30
CA ARG A 69 19.40 -7.73 -20.45
C ARG A 69 17.95 -7.93 -20.83
N GLN A 70 17.62 -7.96 -22.14
CA GLN A 70 16.29 -8.29 -22.59
C GLN A 70 15.78 -9.62 -22.02
N GLN A 71 16.63 -10.66 -22.05
CA GLN A 71 16.32 -11.95 -21.44
C GLN A 71 16.13 -11.86 -19.92
N ALA A 72 16.91 -11.05 -19.22
CA ALA A 72 16.77 -10.83 -17.78
C ALA A 72 15.47 -10.09 -17.42
N TYR A 73 14.98 -9.18 -18.29
CA TYR A 73 13.74 -8.44 -18.06
C TYR A 73 12.48 -9.25 -18.38
N ALA A 74 12.53 -10.19 -19.31
CA ALA A 74 11.35 -10.96 -19.73
C ALA A 74 10.58 -11.56 -18.54
N PRO A 75 11.17 -12.27 -17.57
CA PRO A 75 10.46 -12.82 -16.43
C PRO A 75 9.93 -11.73 -15.48
N VAL A 76 10.62 -10.59 -15.36
CA VAL A 76 10.18 -9.47 -14.53
C VAL A 76 8.91 -8.84 -15.10
N LEU A 77 8.90 -8.55 -16.40
CA LEU A 77 7.76 -7.99 -17.12
C LEU A 77 6.56 -8.94 -17.09
N GLU A 78 6.77 -10.24 -17.30
CA GLU A 78 5.68 -11.21 -17.22
C GLU A 78 5.06 -11.28 -15.82
N ARG A 79 5.88 -11.21 -14.76
CA ARG A 79 5.38 -11.13 -13.37
C ARG A 79 4.58 -9.87 -13.13
N LEU A 80 5.06 -8.70 -13.59
CA LEU A 80 4.32 -7.44 -13.45
C LEU A 80 2.96 -7.50 -14.15
N ARG A 81 2.92 -8.04 -15.38
CA ARG A 81 1.66 -8.24 -16.11
C ARG A 81 0.72 -9.21 -15.39
N GLN A 82 1.25 -10.28 -14.82
CA GLN A 82 0.45 -11.24 -14.06
C GLN A 82 -0.12 -10.63 -12.78
N ASP A 83 0.67 -9.89 -12.03
CA ASP A 83 0.21 -9.20 -10.81
C ASP A 83 -0.82 -8.12 -11.13
N ARG A 84 -0.66 -7.42 -12.26
CA ARG A 84 -1.63 -6.46 -12.78
C ARG A 84 -2.96 -7.16 -13.14
N ARG A 85 -2.92 -8.30 -13.84
CA ARG A 85 -4.14 -9.08 -14.15
C ARG A 85 -4.85 -9.56 -12.89
N ARG A 86 -4.10 -9.99 -11.87
CA ARG A 86 -4.66 -10.40 -10.56
C ARG A 86 -5.33 -9.22 -9.84
N LEU A 87 -4.72 -8.04 -9.89
CA LEU A 87 -5.32 -6.84 -9.33
C LEU A 87 -6.64 -6.52 -10.05
N GLN A 88 -6.66 -6.54 -11.38
CA GLN A 88 -7.87 -6.28 -12.16
C GLN A 88 -8.99 -7.27 -11.81
N ALA A 89 -8.70 -8.56 -11.80
CA ALA A 89 -9.68 -9.58 -11.45
C ALA A 89 -10.28 -9.38 -10.05
N ARG A 90 -9.46 -8.94 -9.07
CA ARG A 90 -9.94 -8.62 -7.73
C ARG A 90 -10.84 -7.39 -7.71
N VAL A 91 -10.50 -6.35 -8.47
CA VAL A 91 -11.33 -5.14 -8.59
C VAL A 91 -12.66 -5.45 -9.27
N ASP A 92 -12.61 -6.26 -10.34
CA ASP A 92 -13.82 -6.63 -11.11
C ASP A 92 -14.76 -7.55 -10.28
N SER A 93 -14.19 -8.33 -9.34
CA SER A 93 -14.97 -9.17 -8.44
C SER A 93 -15.53 -8.43 -7.21
N LEU A 94 -15.26 -7.14 -7.06
CA LEU A 94 -15.77 -6.36 -5.95
C LEU A 94 -17.28 -6.17 -6.09
N ALA A 95 -18.01 -6.66 -5.11
CA ALA A 95 -19.48 -6.61 -5.01
C ALA A 95 -19.89 -5.94 -3.69
N PRO A 96 -21.17 -5.60 -3.49
CA PRO A 96 -21.67 -5.20 -2.18
C PRO A 96 -21.41 -6.29 -1.14
N LEU A 97 -20.70 -5.91 -0.08
CA LEU A 97 -20.27 -6.79 1.02
C LEU A 97 -20.66 -6.16 2.36
N PRO A 98 -20.77 -6.94 3.45
CA PRO A 98 -20.82 -6.38 4.80
C PRO A 98 -19.63 -5.41 5.02
N GLN A 99 -19.88 -4.29 5.73
CA GLN A 99 -18.92 -3.18 5.86
C GLN A 99 -17.51 -3.66 6.23
N ALA A 100 -17.38 -4.50 7.25
CA ALA A 100 -16.07 -4.99 7.68
C ALA A 100 -15.29 -5.75 6.58
N ARG A 101 -15.99 -6.57 5.78
CA ARG A 101 -15.39 -7.29 4.64
C ARG A 101 -15.06 -6.38 3.47
N PHE A 102 -15.89 -5.37 3.25
CA PHE A 102 -15.63 -4.36 2.24
C PHE A 102 -14.38 -3.56 2.55
N ASP A 103 -14.22 -3.12 3.79
CA ASP A 103 -13.05 -2.38 4.27
C ASP A 103 -11.77 -3.22 4.14
N GLU A 104 -11.83 -4.50 4.55
CA GLU A 104 -10.71 -5.45 4.39
C GLU A 104 -10.32 -5.64 2.92
N THR A 105 -11.32 -5.84 2.04
CA THR A 105 -11.09 -6.05 0.61
C THR A 105 -10.51 -4.80 -0.03
N THR A 106 -11.02 -3.62 0.32
CA THR A 106 -10.53 -2.32 -0.17
C THR A 106 -9.09 -2.08 0.28
N ALA A 107 -8.77 -2.36 1.54
CA ALA A 107 -7.41 -2.28 2.05
C ALA A 107 -6.45 -3.24 1.32
N ALA A 108 -6.89 -4.46 1.04
CA ALA A 108 -6.12 -5.44 0.29
C ALA A 108 -5.86 -5.00 -1.16
N ILE A 109 -6.83 -4.37 -1.84
CA ILE A 109 -6.67 -3.76 -3.17
C ILE A 109 -5.64 -2.64 -3.10
N ALA A 110 -5.76 -1.71 -2.15
CA ALA A 110 -4.82 -0.61 -1.97
C ALA A 110 -3.39 -1.10 -1.73
N GLN A 111 -3.20 -2.12 -0.89
CA GLN A 111 -1.90 -2.75 -0.66
C GLN A 111 -1.34 -3.41 -1.93
N GLN A 112 -2.19 -4.07 -2.72
CA GLN A 112 -1.75 -4.69 -3.97
C GLN A 112 -1.32 -3.64 -5.00
N VAL A 113 -2.06 -2.53 -5.12
CA VAL A 113 -1.66 -1.36 -5.94
C VAL A 113 -0.31 -0.82 -5.49
N ALA A 114 -0.10 -0.62 -4.19
CA ALA A 114 1.15 -0.12 -3.64
C ALA A 114 2.33 -1.08 -3.93
N ARG A 115 2.13 -2.39 -3.73
CA ARG A 115 3.14 -3.42 -4.04
C ARG A 115 3.50 -3.44 -5.53
N LEU A 116 2.52 -3.36 -6.41
CA LEU A 116 2.74 -3.38 -7.84
C LEU A 116 3.46 -2.11 -8.31
N ARG A 117 3.09 -0.93 -7.82
CA ARG A 117 3.83 0.32 -8.08
C ARG A 117 5.29 0.24 -7.61
N ALA A 118 5.53 -0.33 -6.43
CA ALA A 118 6.89 -0.52 -5.94
C ALA A 118 7.69 -1.50 -6.82
N ALA A 119 7.06 -2.57 -7.31
CA ALA A 119 7.69 -3.54 -8.20
C ALA A 119 8.04 -2.93 -9.56
N VAL A 120 7.13 -2.16 -10.17
CA VAL A 120 7.40 -1.40 -11.41
C VAL A 120 8.52 -0.39 -11.20
N GLY A 121 8.50 0.35 -10.08
CA GLY A 121 9.57 1.28 -9.73
C GLY A 121 10.93 0.60 -9.63
N ARG A 122 11.01 -0.58 -9.01
CA ARG A 122 12.26 -1.39 -8.98
C ARG A 122 12.68 -1.81 -10.39
N ALA A 123 11.76 -2.34 -11.18
CA ALA A 123 12.05 -2.77 -12.55
C ALA A 123 12.62 -1.62 -13.41
N ARG A 124 12.10 -0.40 -13.27
CA ARG A 124 12.65 0.78 -13.95
C ARG A 124 14.08 1.10 -13.54
N PHE A 125 14.41 1.00 -12.25
CA PHE A 125 15.79 1.17 -11.82
C PHE A 125 16.72 0.11 -12.40
N ASP A 126 16.25 -1.13 -12.45
CA ASP A 126 17.03 -2.24 -13.00
C ASP A 126 17.18 -2.09 -14.53
N ALA A 127 16.18 -1.53 -15.20
CA ALA A 127 16.17 -1.25 -16.64
C ALA A 127 17.09 -0.09 -17.03
N ALA A 128 17.39 0.84 -16.12
CA ALA A 128 18.22 2.00 -16.44
C ALA A 128 19.62 1.58 -16.94
N THR A 129 19.92 1.95 -18.19
CA THR A 129 21.16 1.59 -18.88
C THR A 129 22.25 2.66 -18.75
N ASP A 130 21.85 3.89 -18.47
CA ASP A 130 22.70 5.06 -18.37
C ASP A 130 22.25 6.02 -17.25
N ALA A 131 23.07 7.04 -17.00
CA ALA A 131 22.84 8.02 -15.95
C ALA A 131 21.54 8.82 -16.17
N ALA A 132 21.22 9.20 -17.41
CA ALA A 132 20.04 10.00 -17.72
C ALA A 132 18.75 9.22 -17.45
N THR A 133 18.69 7.96 -17.91
CA THR A 133 17.56 7.05 -17.64
C THR A 133 17.38 6.79 -16.14
N LEU A 134 18.50 6.60 -15.42
CA LEU A 134 18.45 6.42 -13.96
C LEU A 134 17.96 7.67 -13.24
N GLN A 135 18.46 8.85 -13.62
CA GLN A 135 18.01 10.13 -13.07
C GLN A 135 16.51 10.35 -13.30
N ALA A 136 16.03 10.10 -14.53
CA ALA A 136 14.59 10.22 -14.85
C ALA A 136 13.72 9.26 -14.03
N ALA A 137 14.14 7.98 -13.92
CA ALA A 137 13.45 6.98 -13.10
C ALA A 137 13.41 7.39 -11.62
N THR A 138 14.51 7.98 -11.13
CA THR A 138 14.63 8.39 -9.74
C THR A 138 13.88 9.68 -9.46
N ALA A 139 13.91 10.67 -10.34
CA ALA A 139 13.18 11.92 -10.17
C ALA A 139 11.68 11.67 -9.96
N ALA A 140 11.08 10.79 -10.76
CA ALA A 140 9.69 10.38 -10.57
C ALA A 140 9.43 9.71 -9.21
N ARG A 141 10.41 8.97 -8.67
CA ARG A 141 10.29 8.33 -7.36
C ARG A 141 10.48 9.32 -6.22
N LEU A 142 11.44 10.24 -6.34
CA LEU A 142 11.66 11.33 -5.38
C LEU A 142 10.44 12.23 -5.27
N GLY A 143 9.79 12.59 -6.39
CA GLY A 143 8.54 13.35 -6.39
C GLY A 143 7.42 12.63 -5.61
N ARG A 144 7.31 11.30 -5.75
CA ARG A 144 6.34 10.53 -4.93
C ARG A 144 6.69 10.54 -3.43
N PHE A 145 7.98 10.49 -3.08
CA PHE A 145 8.40 10.64 -1.68
C PHE A 145 8.03 12.00 -1.12
N ASP A 146 8.25 13.07 -1.88
CA ASP A 146 7.90 14.43 -1.46
C ASP A 146 6.40 14.56 -1.16
N VAL A 147 5.53 14.04 -2.03
CA VAL A 147 4.09 14.03 -1.82
C VAL A 147 3.70 13.24 -0.56
N ARG A 148 4.28 12.05 -0.36
CA ARG A 148 3.99 11.21 0.81
C ARG A 148 4.52 11.82 2.11
N ILE A 149 5.69 12.43 2.09
CA ILE A 149 6.25 13.13 3.26
C ILE A 149 5.37 14.34 3.61
N ALA A 150 4.91 15.10 2.62
CA ALA A 150 4.02 16.23 2.82
C ALA A 150 2.67 15.80 3.42
N ALA A 151 2.04 14.75 2.87
CA ALA A 151 0.80 14.17 3.41
C ALA A 151 0.99 13.67 4.85
N ALA A 152 2.10 12.97 5.13
CA ALA A 152 2.41 12.49 6.48
C ALA A 152 2.67 13.64 7.47
N ARG A 153 3.26 14.75 7.03
CA ARG A 153 3.42 15.98 7.86
C ARG A 153 2.07 16.60 8.20
N THR A 154 1.16 16.69 7.23
CA THR A 154 -0.19 17.19 7.48
C THR A 154 -0.92 16.32 8.50
N ALA A 155 -0.85 14.99 8.35
CA ALA A 155 -1.44 14.05 9.31
C ALA A 155 -0.76 14.09 10.70
N ALA A 156 0.53 14.40 10.76
CA ALA A 156 1.28 14.52 12.01
C ALA A 156 1.12 15.88 12.71
N ALA A 157 0.45 16.86 12.10
CA ALA A 157 0.26 18.18 12.71
C ALA A 157 -0.51 18.12 14.04
N ALA A 158 -1.29 17.07 14.28
CA ALA A 158 -1.98 16.79 15.54
C ALA A 158 -1.11 16.02 16.58
N ASP A 159 0.12 15.60 16.22
CA ASP A 159 1.00 14.86 17.12
C ASP A 159 1.74 15.82 18.06
N THR A 160 1.28 15.88 19.29
CA THR A 160 1.89 16.72 20.36
C THR A 160 3.22 16.17 20.88
N THR A 161 3.61 14.94 20.53
CA THR A 161 4.85 14.31 21.01
C THR A 161 6.10 14.74 20.25
N GLY A 162 5.96 15.32 19.07
CA GLY A 162 7.04 15.73 18.18
C GLY A 162 7.84 14.56 17.55
N ARG A 163 7.59 13.31 17.97
CA ARG A 163 8.31 12.13 17.46
C ARG A 163 8.11 11.90 15.98
N ARG A 164 6.88 12.05 15.49
CA ARG A 164 6.58 11.93 14.07
C ARG A 164 7.25 13.01 13.26
N GLY A 165 7.29 14.25 13.75
CA GLY A 165 7.99 15.36 13.12
C GLY A 165 9.47 15.03 12.91
N ALA A 166 10.20 14.62 13.94
CA ALA A 166 11.60 14.25 13.85
C ALA A 166 11.88 13.09 12.86
N LEU A 167 10.99 12.09 12.81
CA LEU A 167 11.09 11.00 11.83
C LEU A 167 10.90 11.49 10.40
N LEU A 168 9.94 12.38 10.16
CA LEU A 168 9.68 12.97 8.84
C LEU A 168 10.83 13.88 8.38
N ASP A 169 11.46 14.61 9.29
CA ASP A 169 12.64 15.42 8.99
C ASP A 169 13.84 14.55 8.63
N SER A 170 14.03 13.43 9.35
CA SER A 170 15.05 12.44 8.99
C SER A 170 14.80 11.83 7.60
N LEU A 171 13.54 11.54 7.24
CA LEU A 171 13.19 11.05 5.90
C LEU A 171 13.44 12.08 4.80
N ALA A 172 13.11 13.35 5.06
CA ALA A 172 13.41 14.44 4.12
C ALA A 172 14.91 14.60 3.91
N ALA A 173 15.73 14.45 4.96
CA ALA A 173 17.18 14.47 4.86
C ALA A 173 17.72 13.26 4.07
N ASP A 174 17.18 12.04 4.28
CA ASP A 174 17.57 10.85 3.51
C ASP A 174 17.22 11.01 2.03
N ARG A 175 16.04 11.55 1.74
CA ARG A 175 15.60 11.89 0.38
C ARG A 175 16.57 12.89 -0.28
N GLY A 176 16.97 13.93 0.44
CA GLY A 176 17.93 14.91 -0.05
C GLY A 176 19.32 14.30 -0.32
N ARG A 177 19.79 13.37 0.52
CA ARG A 177 21.04 12.62 0.29
C ARG A 177 20.96 11.74 -0.95
N LEU A 178 19.83 11.10 -1.18
CA LEU A 178 19.61 10.30 -2.40
C LEU A 178 19.66 11.19 -3.64
N ASP A 179 18.99 12.35 -3.61
CA ASP A 179 18.98 13.33 -4.70
C ASP A 179 20.39 13.82 -5.04
N ALA A 180 21.16 14.23 -4.03
CA ALA A 180 22.55 14.68 -4.21
C ALA A 180 23.46 13.59 -4.81
N ARG A 181 23.27 12.32 -4.38
CA ARG A 181 24.00 11.19 -4.98
C ARG A 181 23.66 11.02 -6.45
N LEU A 182 22.40 11.16 -6.80
CA LEU A 182 21.94 11.00 -8.18
C LEU A 182 22.43 12.14 -9.08
N ALA A 183 22.52 13.36 -8.57
CA ALA A 183 23.13 14.47 -9.29
C ALA A 183 24.60 14.19 -9.63
N ALA A 184 25.33 13.47 -8.77
CA ALA A 184 26.73 13.09 -9.01
C ALA A 184 26.92 11.99 -10.08
N PHE A 185 25.83 11.39 -10.62
CA PHE A 185 25.94 10.37 -11.67
C PHE A 185 26.27 10.93 -13.05
N ALA A 186 26.04 12.20 -13.31
CA ALA A 186 26.18 12.80 -14.65
C ALA A 186 27.59 12.59 -15.24
N ASP A 187 28.63 12.51 -14.40
CA ASP A 187 30.04 12.43 -14.81
C ASP A 187 30.69 11.06 -14.53
N THR A 188 29.87 9.99 -14.39
CA THR A 188 30.38 8.73 -13.83
C THR A 188 30.73 7.71 -14.91
N THR A 189 31.91 7.03 -14.78
CA THR A 189 32.33 5.93 -15.65
C THR A 189 31.45 4.67 -15.48
N ALA A 190 31.35 3.82 -16.52
CA ALA A 190 30.48 2.64 -16.53
C ALA A 190 30.63 1.69 -15.30
N PRO A 191 31.85 1.35 -14.82
CA PRO A 191 31.98 0.50 -13.62
C PRO A 191 31.54 1.17 -12.33
N ALA A 192 31.71 2.48 -12.21
CA ALA A 192 31.20 3.26 -11.08
C ALA A 192 29.69 3.41 -11.15
N PHE A 193 29.12 3.54 -12.36
CA PHE A 193 27.67 3.57 -12.57
C PHE A 193 26.96 2.34 -11.99
N ALA A 194 27.45 1.12 -12.25
CA ALA A 194 26.83 -0.10 -11.74
C ALA A 194 26.75 -0.12 -10.21
N ARG A 195 27.83 0.27 -9.52
CA ARG A 195 27.87 0.35 -8.05
C ARG A 195 26.94 1.42 -7.49
N LEU A 196 26.93 2.59 -8.09
CA LEU A 196 26.10 3.71 -7.69
C LEU A 196 24.63 3.39 -7.91
N ARG A 197 24.26 2.77 -9.05
CA ARG A 197 22.90 2.27 -9.32
C ARG A 197 22.43 1.33 -8.20
N GLN A 198 23.23 0.32 -7.85
CA GLN A 198 22.91 -0.62 -6.78
C GLN A 198 22.68 0.10 -5.44
N THR A 199 23.51 1.09 -5.12
CA THR A 199 23.35 1.89 -3.90
C THR A 199 22.07 2.72 -3.95
N ALA A 200 21.77 3.40 -5.06
CA ALA A 200 20.55 4.19 -5.22
C ALA A 200 19.27 3.33 -5.11
N VAL A 201 19.27 2.13 -5.70
CA VAL A 201 18.15 1.16 -5.57
C VAL A 201 17.92 0.79 -4.11
N ARG A 202 18.99 0.46 -3.39
CA ARG A 202 18.92 0.09 -1.97
C ARG A 202 18.42 1.26 -1.11
N ASP A 203 18.97 2.45 -1.30
CA ASP A 203 18.60 3.63 -0.51
C ASP A 203 17.15 4.05 -0.77
N ALA A 204 16.70 3.96 -2.02
CA ALA A 204 15.31 4.23 -2.38
C ALA A 204 14.36 3.17 -1.79
N ALA A 205 14.75 1.89 -1.73
CA ALA A 205 13.96 0.84 -1.10
C ALA A 205 13.86 1.04 0.41
N ALA A 206 14.96 1.43 1.07
CA ALA A 206 14.96 1.74 2.50
C ALA A 206 14.07 2.95 2.83
N LEU A 207 14.03 3.95 1.94
CA LEU A 207 13.16 5.11 2.09
C LEU A 207 11.68 4.72 1.98
N ASP A 208 11.31 3.89 0.99
CA ASP A 208 9.95 3.36 0.84
C ASP A 208 9.50 2.58 2.08
N GLU A 209 10.37 1.72 2.61
CA GLU A 209 10.06 0.91 3.79
C GLU A 209 9.83 1.79 5.03
N ARG A 210 10.67 2.81 5.23
CA ARG A 210 10.53 3.75 6.35
C ARG A 210 9.26 4.59 6.21
N LEU A 211 8.93 5.06 5.00
CA LEU A 211 7.68 5.78 4.73
C LEU A 211 6.45 4.90 4.96
N ALA A 212 6.48 3.63 4.57
CA ALA A 212 5.38 2.70 4.81
C ALA A 212 5.07 2.49 6.30
N ARG A 213 6.08 2.60 7.17
CA ARG A 213 5.92 2.49 8.63
C ARG A 213 5.30 3.74 9.26
N ILE A 214 5.52 4.92 8.69
CA ILE A 214 5.09 6.21 9.27
C ILE A 214 3.77 6.67 8.66
N ALA A 215 3.60 6.46 7.37
CA ALA A 215 2.42 6.78 6.60
C ALA A 215 2.03 5.53 5.81
N PRO A 216 1.22 4.60 6.39
CA PRO A 216 0.64 3.52 5.60
C PRO A 216 -0.09 4.13 4.40
N ALA A 217 0.02 3.49 3.23
CA ALA A 217 -0.63 3.94 2.01
C ALA A 217 -2.15 4.00 2.26
N GLU A 218 -2.72 5.19 2.10
CA GLU A 218 -4.16 5.41 2.08
C GLU A 218 -4.79 4.70 0.87
#